data_81d1f29c039c18748716e4a941c795af
#
_entry.id   81d1f29c039c18748716e4a941c795af
#
_cell.length_a   1.000
_cell.length_b   1.000
_cell.length_c   1.000
_cell.angle_alpha   90.00
_cell.angle_beta   90.00
_cell.angle_gamma   90.00
#
_symmetry.space_group_name_H-M   'P 1'
#
loop_
_entity.id
_entity.type
_entity.pdbx_description
1 polymer ?
#
loop_
_entity_poly.entity_id
_entity_poly.type
_entity_poly.pdbx_seq_one_letter_code
_entity_poly.pdbx_strand_id
1 'polypeptide(L)'
;MQIVYLSARPQVLAGTLLHVRAKLGFVDKVLVVTPQRQAAAMRELDVPVVTDEELLGGPGPTDHSQRNYALRAAMGRSSAIDEVFLSSDDDSRPLVAIDETRFLRDGRYRRYMFGHLDDWDLRTTSYDACLLASRAVLALHAMPRVAYASHQPQVVDKTLLREVSTLFAPAAARHPLDEWAIYFNAAGALHPDRFEPPEPYVTLGWPENAAAWSPLLDPGALLIENTFLEHYAAGQVFEGIDPDDTSYDAAVDKVVRWRGYELAVAAGERPAALVPKPPAGALGQAARQAKAATVGASVTRTRERRASVAAMLRAYARRP
;
A
#
# COMPACT_ATOMS: atom_id res chain seq x y z
N MET A 1 10.99 13.57 10.14
CA MET A 1 9.62 13.46 9.50
C MET A 1 8.75 12.52 10.31
N GLN A 2 7.46 12.87 10.51
CA GLN A 2 6.51 11.98 11.19
C GLN A 2 6.01 10.88 10.25
N ILE A 3 5.83 9.64 10.76
CA ILE A 3 5.08 8.58 10.09
C ILE A 3 3.78 8.29 10.85
N VAL A 4 2.67 8.14 10.12
CA VAL A 4 1.33 7.90 10.68
C VAL A 4 0.78 6.58 10.16
N TYR A 5 0.42 5.68 11.05
CA TYR A 5 -0.16 4.38 10.75
C TYR A 5 -1.66 4.36 11.00
N LEU A 6 -2.42 3.74 10.08
CA LEU A 6 -3.74 3.20 10.38
C LEU A 6 -3.56 1.72 10.74
N SER A 7 -3.81 1.35 11.98
CA SER A 7 -3.62 -0.04 12.41
C SER A 7 -4.65 -0.50 13.44
N ALA A 8 -5.08 -1.75 13.28
CA ALA A 8 -5.85 -2.49 14.27
C ALA A 8 -5.12 -3.78 14.71
N ARG A 9 -3.83 -3.95 14.34
CA ARG A 9 -3.04 -5.18 14.49
C ARG A 9 -1.74 -4.90 15.25
N PRO A 10 -1.77 -4.81 16.61
CA PRO A 10 -0.58 -4.44 17.40
C PRO A 10 0.64 -5.32 17.12
N GLN A 11 0.46 -6.62 16.93
CA GLN A 11 1.56 -7.57 16.69
C GLN A 11 2.24 -7.30 15.33
N VAL A 12 1.46 -7.00 14.29
CA VAL A 12 2.00 -6.67 12.96
C VAL A 12 2.75 -5.36 13.01
N LEU A 13 2.14 -4.34 13.64
CA LEU A 13 2.75 -3.02 13.78
C LEU A 13 4.04 -3.07 14.60
N ALA A 14 4.12 -3.89 15.66
CA ALA A 14 5.32 -4.04 16.46
C ALA A 14 6.54 -4.41 15.60
N GLY A 15 6.42 -5.44 14.76
CA GLY A 15 7.48 -5.82 13.83
C GLY A 15 7.78 -4.73 12.79
N THR A 16 6.74 -4.06 12.28
CA THR A 16 6.93 -2.94 11.34
C THR A 16 7.71 -1.79 11.97
N LEU A 17 7.46 -1.46 13.22
CA LEU A 17 8.21 -0.42 13.94
C LEU A 17 9.69 -0.77 14.12
N LEU A 18 10.05 -2.04 14.29
CA LEU A 18 11.46 -2.48 14.32
C LEU A 18 12.15 -2.14 13.00
N HIS A 19 11.53 -2.50 11.88
CA HIS A 19 12.06 -2.20 10.55
C HIS A 19 12.15 -0.69 10.27
N VAL A 20 11.14 0.07 10.62
CA VAL A 20 11.13 1.54 10.44
C VAL A 20 12.25 2.20 11.24
N ARG A 21 12.40 1.86 12.52
CA ARG A 21 13.47 2.38 13.38
C ARG A 21 14.88 2.04 12.85
N ALA A 22 15.01 0.86 12.23
CA ALA A 22 16.31 0.41 11.69
C ALA A 22 16.63 0.99 10.31
N LYS A 23 15.61 1.33 9.49
CA LYS A 23 15.78 1.59 8.05
C LYS A 23 15.39 3.00 7.60
N LEU A 24 14.54 3.71 8.33
CA LEU A 24 14.08 5.07 8.02
C LEU A 24 14.68 6.07 9.03
N GLY A 25 15.98 6.30 8.95
CA GLY A 25 16.69 7.14 9.93
C GLY A 25 16.23 8.61 9.98
N PHE A 26 15.49 9.08 8.99
CA PHE A 26 14.89 10.42 8.95
C PHE A 26 13.51 10.50 9.63
N VAL A 27 12.91 9.36 10.00
CA VAL A 27 11.65 9.30 10.75
C VAL A 27 11.97 9.49 12.24
N ASP A 28 11.53 10.60 12.79
CA ASP A 28 11.77 11.01 14.19
C ASP A 28 10.51 10.89 15.07
N LYS A 29 9.34 10.75 14.46
CA LYS A 29 8.06 10.64 15.16
C LYS A 29 7.20 9.54 14.55
N VAL A 30 6.51 8.80 15.40
CA VAL A 30 5.49 7.83 15.00
C VAL A 30 4.16 8.23 15.64
N LEU A 31 3.07 8.08 14.91
CA LEU A 31 1.70 8.20 15.43
C LEU A 31 0.88 7.03 14.92
N VAL A 32 0.06 6.46 15.78
CA VAL A 32 -0.85 5.38 15.42
C VAL A 32 -2.30 5.83 15.57
N VAL A 33 -3.06 5.70 14.49
CA VAL A 33 -4.53 5.84 14.50
C VAL A 33 -5.11 4.42 14.58
N THR A 34 -5.94 4.16 15.59
CA THR A 34 -6.41 2.81 15.90
C THR A 34 -7.85 2.81 16.40
N PRO A 35 -8.63 1.72 16.22
CA PRO A 35 -9.91 1.56 16.87
C PRO A 35 -9.78 1.63 18.39
N GLN A 36 -10.74 2.25 19.07
CA GLN A 36 -10.77 2.39 20.54
C GLN A 36 -10.47 1.07 21.27
N ARG A 37 -11.00 -0.05 20.76
CA ARG A 37 -10.80 -1.39 21.34
C ARG A 37 -9.34 -1.87 21.32
N GLN A 38 -8.49 -1.31 20.45
CA GLN A 38 -7.07 -1.67 20.30
C GLN A 38 -6.13 -0.65 20.96
N ALA A 39 -6.65 0.48 21.42
CA ALA A 39 -5.84 1.59 21.92
C ALA A 39 -4.92 1.20 23.07
N ALA A 40 -5.39 0.33 24.00
CA ALA A 40 -4.56 -0.13 25.12
C ALA A 40 -3.35 -0.92 24.63
N ALA A 41 -3.55 -1.92 23.76
CA ALA A 41 -2.48 -2.74 23.21
C ALA A 41 -1.51 -1.93 22.30
N MET A 42 -2.02 -0.92 21.59
CA MET A 42 -1.16 -0.03 20.80
C MET A 42 -0.26 0.85 21.68
N ARG A 43 -0.75 1.30 22.85
CA ARG A 43 0.06 2.09 23.80
C ARG A 43 1.22 1.29 24.42
N GLU A 44 1.11 -0.04 24.48
CA GLU A 44 2.20 -0.92 24.92
C GLU A 44 3.41 -0.90 23.96
N LEU A 45 3.24 -0.42 22.71
CA LEU A 45 4.33 -0.27 21.73
C LEU A 45 5.17 0.99 21.94
N ASP A 46 4.92 1.75 23.00
CA ASP A 46 5.61 3.02 23.31
C ASP A 46 5.57 4.02 22.15
N VAL A 47 4.39 4.20 21.59
CA VAL A 47 4.11 5.18 20.52
C VAL A 47 2.86 5.98 20.86
N PRO A 48 2.79 7.27 20.48
CA PRO A 48 1.58 8.07 20.54
C PRO A 48 0.42 7.41 19.80
N VAL A 49 -0.76 7.42 20.42
CA VAL A 49 -1.97 6.80 19.90
C VAL A 49 -3.12 7.80 19.89
N VAL A 50 -3.81 7.88 18.77
CA VAL A 50 -5.09 8.57 18.59
C VAL A 50 -6.12 7.53 18.18
N THR A 51 -7.30 7.54 18.80
CA THR A 51 -8.36 6.63 18.38
C THR A 51 -9.12 7.14 17.18
N ASP A 52 -9.77 6.24 16.45
CA ASP A 52 -10.62 6.61 15.31
C ASP A 52 -11.71 7.61 15.71
N GLU A 53 -12.32 7.37 16.87
CA GLU A 53 -13.40 8.21 17.37
C GLU A 53 -12.89 9.61 17.77
N GLU A 54 -11.68 9.70 18.36
CA GLU A 54 -11.03 11.00 18.63
C GLU A 54 -10.71 11.72 17.32
N LEU A 55 -10.18 11.02 16.34
CA LEU A 55 -9.81 11.62 15.06
C LEU A 55 -11.03 12.07 14.25
N LEU A 56 -12.12 11.30 14.25
CA LEU A 56 -13.36 11.61 13.53
C LEU A 56 -14.30 12.55 14.30
N GLY A 57 -14.11 12.72 15.61
CA GLY A 57 -15.03 13.44 16.48
C GLY A 57 -16.31 12.65 16.79
N GLY A 58 -16.28 11.32 16.68
CA GLY A 58 -17.40 10.43 16.93
C GLY A 58 -17.26 9.08 16.19
N PRO A 59 -18.30 8.23 16.23
CA PRO A 59 -18.26 6.93 15.57
C PRO A 59 -18.11 7.08 14.04
N GLY A 60 -17.19 6.33 13.47
CA GLY A 60 -16.93 6.31 12.03
C GLY A 60 -17.85 5.38 11.24
N PRO A 61 -17.73 5.36 9.91
CA PRO A 61 -18.41 4.41 9.05
C PRO A 61 -18.04 2.96 9.44
N THR A 62 -19.00 2.05 9.26
CA THR A 62 -18.80 0.61 9.52
C THR A 62 -18.16 -0.11 8.32
N ASP A 63 -18.37 0.39 7.10
CA ASP A 63 -17.70 -0.10 5.91
C ASP A 63 -16.21 0.23 5.96
N HIS A 64 -15.37 -0.77 5.66
CA HIS A 64 -13.92 -0.65 5.79
C HIS A 64 -13.32 0.45 4.90
N SER A 65 -13.72 0.50 3.63
CA SER A 65 -13.17 1.47 2.67
C SER A 65 -13.64 2.89 2.98
N GLN A 66 -14.92 3.05 3.32
CA GLN A 66 -15.47 4.35 3.74
C GLN A 66 -14.79 4.85 5.03
N ARG A 67 -14.51 3.94 5.97
CA ARG A 67 -13.82 4.27 7.21
C ARG A 67 -12.39 4.70 6.95
N ASN A 68 -11.62 3.97 6.14
CA ASN A 68 -10.26 4.34 5.79
C ASN A 68 -10.20 5.71 5.12
N TYR A 69 -11.07 5.95 4.13
CA TYR A 69 -11.17 7.26 3.51
C TYR A 69 -11.50 8.38 4.52
N ALA A 70 -12.47 8.17 5.40
CA ALA A 70 -12.86 9.15 6.41
C ALA A 70 -11.72 9.44 7.39
N LEU A 71 -11.01 8.41 7.86
CA LEU A 71 -9.87 8.56 8.76
C LEU A 71 -8.72 9.33 8.10
N ARG A 72 -8.34 8.97 6.87
CA ARG A 72 -7.29 9.69 6.16
C ARG A 72 -7.70 11.14 5.87
N ALA A 73 -8.94 11.39 5.47
CA ALA A 73 -9.44 12.77 5.32
C ALA A 73 -9.39 13.57 6.62
N ALA A 74 -9.69 12.93 7.76
CA ALA A 74 -9.64 13.56 9.08
C ALA A 74 -8.20 13.87 9.54
N MET A 75 -7.20 13.10 9.09
CA MET A 75 -5.78 13.40 9.35
C MET A 75 -5.40 14.82 8.91
N GLY A 76 -5.98 15.30 7.82
CA GLY A 76 -5.78 16.68 7.34
C GLY A 76 -6.14 17.78 8.35
N ARG A 77 -6.94 17.47 9.36
CA ARG A 77 -7.40 18.45 10.39
C ARG A 77 -6.81 18.20 11.77
N SER A 78 -6.12 17.10 11.98
CA SER A 78 -5.59 16.72 13.29
C SER A 78 -4.37 17.57 13.66
N SER A 79 -4.35 18.15 14.85
CA SER A 79 -3.17 18.85 15.38
C SER A 79 -2.06 17.90 15.85
N ALA A 80 -2.36 16.61 16.03
CA ALA A 80 -1.37 15.58 16.38
C ALA A 80 -0.52 15.13 15.18
N ILE A 81 -0.87 15.54 13.97
CA ILE A 81 -0.20 15.17 12.74
C ILE A 81 0.52 16.38 12.16
N ASP A 82 1.78 16.19 11.78
CA ASP A 82 2.63 17.24 11.18
C ASP A 82 2.07 17.68 9.81
N GLU A 83 2.43 18.89 9.34
CA GLU A 83 1.90 19.42 8.05
C GLU A 83 2.31 18.56 6.84
N VAL A 84 3.50 17.96 6.89
CA VAL A 84 3.94 16.96 5.92
C VAL A 84 4.34 15.71 6.70
N PHE A 85 3.79 14.58 6.32
CA PHE A 85 4.01 13.32 7.01
C PHE A 85 4.00 12.13 6.04
N LEU A 86 4.57 11.02 6.45
CA LEU A 86 4.37 9.73 5.78
C LEU A 86 3.09 9.08 6.32
N SER A 87 2.22 8.65 5.43
CA SER A 87 1.10 7.79 5.76
C SER A 87 1.41 6.37 5.30
N SER A 88 1.21 5.38 6.16
CA SER A 88 1.58 3.99 5.89
C SER A 88 0.54 3.02 6.45
N ASP A 89 0.52 1.83 5.87
CA ASP A 89 -0.17 0.67 6.41
C ASP A 89 0.76 -0.10 7.37
N ASP A 90 0.19 -0.81 8.33
CA ASP A 90 0.92 -1.45 9.42
C ASP A 90 1.73 -2.70 9.01
N ASP A 91 1.53 -3.21 7.80
CA ASP A 91 2.24 -4.36 7.22
C ASP A 91 3.34 -3.95 6.22
N SER A 92 3.63 -2.67 6.11
CA SER A 92 4.61 -2.13 5.17
C SER A 92 5.99 -1.99 5.85
N ARG A 93 6.89 -2.96 5.60
CA ARG A 93 8.22 -3.05 6.25
C ARG A 93 9.34 -2.66 5.29
N PRO A 94 10.08 -1.57 5.54
CA PRO A 94 11.30 -1.27 4.77
C PRO A 94 12.37 -2.33 5.04
N LEU A 95 12.95 -2.91 3.99
CA LEU A 95 13.95 -3.97 4.09
C LEU A 95 15.38 -3.45 4.02
N VAL A 96 15.58 -2.29 3.41
CA VAL A 96 16.89 -1.63 3.28
C VAL A 96 16.81 -0.22 3.86
N ALA A 97 17.97 0.40 4.14
CA ALA A 97 17.99 1.81 4.51
C ALA A 97 17.44 2.66 3.36
N ILE A 98 16.47 3.51 3.68
CA ILE A 98 15.79 4.37 2.72
C ILE A 98 16.04 5.81 3.15
N ASP A 99 16.52 6.62 2.21
CA ASP A 99 16.75 8.04 2.41
C ASP A 99 15.46 8.86 2.20
N GLU A 100 15.37 10.01 2.88
CA GLU A 100 14.23 10.92 2.78
C GLU A 100 13.97 11.39 1.35
N THR A 101 15.01 11.48 0.52
CA THR A 101 14.88 11.86 -0.90
C THR A 101 14.02 10.89 -1.73
N ARG A 102 13.75 9.69 -1.20
CA ARG A 102 12.79 8.76 -1.80
C ARG A 102 11.33 9.20 -1.60
N PHE A 103 11.06 10.17 -0.75
CA PHE A 103 9.74 10.71 -0.48
C PHE A 103 9.62 12.19 -0.82
N LEU A 104 10.70 12.96 -0.54
CA LEU A 104 10.75 14.41 -0.77
C LEU A 104 12.10 14.75 -1.40
N ARG A 105 12.09 15.24 -2.64
CA ARG A 105 13.30 15.63 -3.37
C ARG A 105 13.13 17.03 -3.96
N ASP A 106 14.07 17.92 -3.66
CA ASP A 106 14.08 19.31 -4.16
C ASP A 106 12.75 20.05 -3.90
N GLY A 107 12.12 19.80 -2.73
CA GLY A 107 10.85 20.38 -2.34
C GLY A 107 9.62 19.76 -3.03
N ARG A 108 9.78 18.71 -3.81
CA ARG A 108 8.69 18.02 -4.51
C ARG A 108 8.45 16.63 -3.93
N TYR A 109 7.16 16.25 -3.82
CA TYR A 109 6.72 14.96 -3.32
C TYR A 109 6.85 13.87 -4.38
N ARG A 110 7.46 12.75 -4.03
CA ARG A 110 7.48 11.55 -4.88
C ARG A 110 6.24 10.71 -4.61
N ARG A 111 5.70 10.11 -5.67
CA ARG A 111 4.48 9.30 -5.63
C ARG A 111 4.74 7.94 -6.26
N TYR A 112 4.24 6.89 -5.63
CA TYR A 112 4.45 5.52 -6.07
C TYR A 112 3.13 4.89 -6.49
N MET A 113 3.13 4.27 -7.69
CA MET A 113 1.95 3.69 -8.31
C MET A 113 2.17 2.21 -8.63
N PHE A 114 1.10 1.44 -8.74
CA PHE A 114 1.17 0.07 -9.23
C PHE A 114 0.45 -0.16 -10.57
N GLY A 115 -0.27 0.82 -11.11
CA GLY A 115 -0.93 0.70 -12.39
C GLY A 115 -1.89 1.85 -12.70
N HIS A 116 -2.82 1.59 -13.60
CA HIS A 116 -3.89 2.52 -13.93
C HIS A 116 -5.25 1.96 -13.52
N LEU A 117 -6.13 2.81 -12.98
CA LEU A 117 -7.49 2.43 -12.63
C LEU A 117 -8.32 2.01 -13.86
N ASP A 118 -7.97 2.49 -15.06
CA ASP A 118 -8.64 2.10 -16.28
C ASP A 118 -8.42 0.63 -16.65
N ASP A 119 -7.30 0.05 -16.20
CA ASP A 119 -6.97 -1.36 -16.40
C ASP A 119 -7.58 -2.26 -15.31
N TRP A 120 -8.28 -1.67 -14.31
CA TRP A 120 -8.88 -2.41 -13.22
C TRP A 120 -10.25 -2.96 -13.63
N ASP A 121 -10.32 -4.26 -13.83
CA ASP A 121 -11.53 -4.96 -14.30
C ASP A 121 -12.17 -5.93 -13.27
N LEU A 122 -11.49 -6.11 -12.12
CA LEU A 122 -11.98 -6.95 -11.03
C LEU A 122 -13.21 -6.31 -10.37
N ARG A 123 -14.18 -7.17 -10.00
CA ARG A 123 -15.46 -6.75 -9.39
C ARG A 123 -15.92 -7.74 -8.31
N THR A 124 -14.94 -8.31 -7.58
CA THR A 124 -15.19 -9.44 -6.69
C THR A 124 -15.18 -9.05 -5.21
N THR A 125 -14.63 -7.87 -4.88
CA THR A 125 -14.43 -7.43 -3.50
C THR A 125 -14.97 -6.01 -3.30
N SER A 126 -15.14 -5.60 -2.03
CA SER A 126 -15.43 -4.20 -1.68
C SER A 126 -14.30 -3.26 -2.10
N TYR A 127 -13.05 -3.75 -2.09
CA TYR A 127 -11.89 -2.99 -2.56
C TYR A 127 -11.98 -2.71 -4.07
N ASP A 128 -12.36 -3.71 -4.88
CA ASP A 128 -12.58 -3.50 -6.32
C ASP A 128 -13.66 -2.45 -6.56
N ALA A 129 -14.77 -2.51 -5.80
CA ALA A 129 -15.85 -1.52 -5.88
C ALA A 129 -15.34 -0.10 -5.54
N CYS A 130 -14.47 0.03 -4.55
CA CYS A 130 -13.83 1.27 -4.13
C CYS A 130 -12.97 1.86 -5.26
N LEU A 131 -12.11 1.06 -5.90
CA LEU A 131 -11.27 1.50 -7.03
C LEU A 131 -12.11 1.90 -8.25
N LEU A 132 -13.18 1.15 -8.58
CA LEU A 132 -14.08 1.47 -9.68
C LEU A 132 -14.86 2.77 -9.43
N ALA A 133 -15.32 2.99 -8.20
CA ALA A 133 -15.98 4.24 -7.81
C ALA A 133 -15.00 5.43 -7.91
N SER A 134 -13.78 5.28 -7.41
CA SER A 134 -12.73 6.28 -7.49
C SER A 134 -12.39 6.63 -8.95
N ARG A 135 -12.27 5.62 -9.81
CA ARG A 135 -12.07 5.82 -11.26
C ARG A 135 -13.17 6.67 -11.88
N ALA A 136 -14.44 6.33 -11.58
CA ALA A 136 -15.58 7.06 -12.13
C ALA A 136 -15.62 8.52 -11.65
N VAL A 137 -15.37 8.75 -10.37
CA VAL A 137 -15.35 10.08 -9.77
C VAL A 137 -14.21 10.92 -10.32
N LEU A 138 -12.99 10.38 -10.44
CA LEU A 138 -11.86 11.08 -11.03
C LEU A 138 -12.12 11.43 -12.52
N ALA A 139 -12.76 10.53 -13.27
CA ALA A 139 -13.14 10.79 -14.66
C ALA A 139 -14.13 11.95 -14.80
N LEU A 140 -15.12 12.05 -13.89
CA LEU A 140 -16.07 13.17 -13.87
C LEU A 140 -15.39 14.53 -13.63
N HIS A 141 -14.27 14.54 -12.94
CA HIS A 141 -13.46 15.74 -12.70
C HIS A 141 -12.33 15.93 -13.71
N ALA A 142 -12.27 15.15 -14.79
CA ALA A 142 -11.20 15.15 -15.80
C ALA A 142 -9.79 15.00 -15.20
N MET A 143 -9.66 14.26 -14.10
CA MET A 143 -8.39 14.00 -13.39
C MET A 143 -7.74 12.71 -13.88
N PRO A 144 -6.40 12.57 -13.68
CA PRO A 144 -5.70 11.31 -13.91
C PRO A 144 -6.35 10.15 -13.13
N ARG A 145 -6.13 8.92 -13.61
CA ARG A 145 -6.70 7.70 -13.00
C ARG A 145 -5.61 6.66 -12.75
N VAL A 146 -4.59 7.10 -12.02
CA VAL A 146 -3.48 6.25 -11.59
C VAL A 146 -3.86 5.52 -10.31
N ALA A 147 -3.49 4.27 -10.18
CA ALA A 147 -3.70 3.46 -9.00
C ALA A 147 -2.52 3.62 -8.03
N TYR A 148 -2.74 4.33 -6.94
CA TYR A 148 -1.74 4.59 -5.88
C TYR A 148 -1.95 3.75 -4.62
N ALA A 149 -2.98 2.94 -4.55
CA ALA A 149 -3.24 2.06 -3.43
C ALA A 149 -2.13 1.02 -3.31
N SER A 150 -1.02 1.44 -2.76
CA SER A 150 0.18 0.65 -2.58
C SER A 150 0.43 0.44 -1.09
N HIS A 151 0.78 -0.77 -0.72
CA HIS A 151 1.15 -1.12 0.64
C HIS A 151 2.58 -0.64 0.96
N GLN A 152 2.80 0.66 0.88
CA GLN A 152 4.07 1.29 1.23
C GLN A 152 3.83 2.69 1.79
N PRO A 153 4.79 3.26 2.54
CA PRO A 153 4.69 4.64 3.00
C PRO A 153 4.59 5.61 1.82
N GLN A 154 3.71 6.59 1.92
CA GLN A 154 3.56 7.67 0.94
C GLN A 154 3.53 9.02 1.66
N VAL A 155 4.17 10.03 1.07
CA VAL A 155 4.17 11.38 1.64
C VAL A 155 2.82 12.07 1.42
N VAL A 156 2.31 12.70 2.46
CA VAL A 156 1.05 13.44 2.45
C VAL A 156 1.27 14.85 2.98
N ASP A 157 0.77 15.84 2.25
CA ASP A 157 0.67 17.23 2.66
C ASP A 157 -0.75 17.49 3.18
N LYS A 158 -0.88 17.93 4.43
CA LYS A 158 -2.18 18.17 5.07
C LYS A 158 -3.00 19.25 4.39
N THR A 159 -2.36 20.27 3.86
CA THR A 159 -3.07 21.34 3.15
C THR A 159 -3.74 20.80 1.89
N LEU A 160 -2.99 20.04 1.10
CA LEU A 160 -3.53 19.38 -0.10
C LEU A 160 -4.57 18.32 0.25
N LEU A 161 -4.35 17.58 1.35
CA LEU A 161 -5.32 16.59 1.82
C LEU A 161 -6.65 17.22 2.22
N ARG A 162 -6.63 18.38 2.89
CA ARG A 162 -7.87 19.15 3.23
C ARG A 162 -8.60 19.62 1.97
N GLU A 163 -7.87 20.17 1.00
CA GLU A 163 -8.42 20.64 -0.26
C GLU A 163 -9.10 19.49 -1.03
N VAL A 164 -8.38 18.40 -1.26
CA VAL A 164 -8.88 17.22 -1.95
C VAL A 164 -10.07 16.60 -1.21
N SER A 165 -9.97 16.43 0.10
CA SER A 165 -11.06 15.86 0.91
C SER A 165 -12.32 16.71 0.85
N THR A 166 -12.20 18.04 0.79
CA THR A 166 -13.32 18.98 0.65
C THR A 166 -13.97 18.84 -0.73
N LEU A 167 -13.15 18.78 -1.79
CA LEU A 167 -13.62 18.63 -3.17
C LEU A 167 -14.43 17.35 -3.37
N PHE A 168 -13.95 16.24 -2.80
CA PHE A 168 -14.58 14.93 -2.99
C PHE A 168 -15.56 14.52 -1.87
N ALA A 169 -15.81 15.37 -0.87
CA ALA A 169 -16.75 15.08 0.22
C ALA A 169 -18.15 14.64 -0.26
N PRO A 170 -18.78 15.29 -1.29
CA PRO A 170 -20.09 14.86 -1.78
C PRO A 170 -20.08 13.46 -2.43
N ALA A 171 -18.98 13.06 -3.05
CA ALA A 171 -18.82 11.72 -3.65
C ALA A 171 -18.55 10.68 -2.57
N ALA A 172 -17.65 10.97 -1.62
CA ALA A 172 -17.31 10.09 -0.51
C ALA A 172 -18.51 9.79 0.41
N ALA A 173 -19.47 10.72 0.54
CA ALA A 173 -20.70 10.49 1.29
C ALA A 173 -21.63 9.47 0.63
N ARG A 174 -21.45 9.15 -0.65
CA ARG A 174 -22.35 8.26 -1.42
C ARG A 174 -21.68 6.97 -1.85
N HIS A 175 -20.35 6.97 -1.97
CA HIS A 175 -19.58 5.86 -2.53
C HIS A 175 -18.34 5.59 -1.68
N PRO A 176 -17.94 4.34 -1.51
CA PRO A 176 -16.61 4.01 -0.99
C PRO A 176 -15.57 4.48 -2.02
N LEU A 177 -14.65 5.32 -1.59
CA LEU A 177 -13.57 5.82 -2.42
C LEU A 177 -12.23 5.31 -1.90
N ASP A 178 -11.30 5.03 -2.82
CA ASP A 178 -9.92 4.74 -2.48
C ASP A 178 -9.18 6.03 -2.13
N GLU A 179 -8.72 6.13 -0.91
CA GLU A 179 -8.12 7.34 -0.37
C GLU A 179 -6.83 7.75 -1.07
N TRP A 180 -6.02 6.76 -1.47
CA TRP A 180 -4.75 7.01 -2.15
C TRP A 180 -4.96 7.47 -3.59
N ALA A 181 -5.84 6.76 -4.33
CA ALA A 181 -6.15 7.13 -5.70
C ALA A 181 -6.77 8.53 -5.76
N ILE A 182 -7.72 8.85 -4.88
CA ILE A 182 -8.35 10.18 -4.86
C ILE A 182 -7.31 11.26 -4.50
N TYR A 183 -6.55 11.06 -3.42
CA TYR A 183 -5.60 12.07 -2.97
C TYR A 183 -4.53 12.37 -4.02
N PHE A 184 -3.79 11.36 -4.47
CA PHE A 184 -2.63 11.60 -5.33
C PHE A 184 -2.97 12.02 -6.76
N ASN A 185 -4.08 11.52 -7.32
CA ASN A 185 -4.52 11.99 -8.63
C ASN A 185 -4.99 13.44 -8.57
N ALA A 186 -5.81 13.79 -7.58
CA ALA A 186 -6.35 15.14 -7.45
C ALA A 186 -5.28 16.16 -7.02
N ALA A 187 -4.52 15.88 -5.96
CA ALA A 187 -3.46 16.78 -5.53
C ALA A 187 -2.41 17.01 -6.63
N GLY A 188 -2.02 15.94 -7.34
CA GLY A 188 -1.07 16.06 -8.45
C GLY A 188 -1.61 16.79 -9.67
N ALA A 189 -2.93 16.75 -9.91
CA ALA A 189 -3.57 17.51 -11.00
C ALA A 189 -3.75 18.98 -10.65
N LEU A 190 -4.11 19.29 -9.40
CA LEU A 190 -4.32 20.64 -8.90
C LEU A 190 -3.00 21.39 -8.65
N HIS A 191 -1.96 20.67 -8.21
CA HIS A 191 -0.67 21.23 -7.82
C HIS A 191 0.50 20.45 -8.48
N PRO A 192 0.62 20.43 -9.80
CA PRO A 192 1.60 19.60 -10.51
C PRO A 192 3.06 19.95 -10.19
N ASP A 193 3.32 21.19 -9.80
CA ASP A 193 4.64 21.69 -9.37
C ASP A 193 5.09 21.10 -8.01
N ARG A 194 4.17 20.62 -7.19
CA ARG A 194 4.47 20.03 -5.88
C ARG A 194 4.86 18.54 -5.97
N PHE A 195 4.68 17.91 -7.12
CA PHE A 195 4.87 16.47 -7.27
C PHE A 195 5.84 16.11 -8.39
N GLU A 196 6.64 15.07 -8.14
CA GLU A 196 7.35 14.36 -9.19
C GLU A 196 6.36 13.50 -10.02
N PRO A 197 6.70 13.14 -11.27
CA PRO A 197 5.95 12.12 -12.00
C PRO A 197 5.81 10.84 -11.17
N PRO A 198 4.66 10.13 -11.25
CA PRO A 198 4.47 8.91 -10.50
C PRO A 198 5.43 7.81 -10.96
N GLU A 199 6.03 7.10 -10.01
CA GLU A 199 6.96 6.01 -10.26
C GLU A 199 6.32 4.66 -9.89
N PRO A 200 6.65 3.57 -10.59
CA PRO A 200 6.30 2.23 -10.14
C PRO A 200 6.95 1.93 -8.79
N TYR A 201 6.19 1.33 -7.88
CA TYR A 201 6.75 0.86 -6.62
C TYR A 201 7.20 -0.60 -6.71
N VAL A 202 8.10 -0.98 -5.81
CA VAL A 202 8.59 -2.35 -5.67
C VAL A 202 8.30 -2.82 -4.26
N THR A 203 7.53 -3.90 -4.14
CA THR A 203 7.26 -4.54 -2.85
C THR A 203 7.33 -6.05 -2.96
N LEU A 204 7.80 -6.69 -1.89
CA LEU A 204 7.70 -8.13 -1.70
C LEU A 204 6.35 -8.46 -1.08
N GLY A 205 5.90 -9.70 -1.25
CA GLY A 205 4.68 -10.17 -0.62
C GLY A 205 3.40 -9.90 -1.42
N TRP A 206 3.47 -9.11 -2.49
CA TRP A 206 2.36 -8.86 -3.39
C TRP A 206 2.66 -9.40 -4.79
N PRO A 207 1.91 -10.39 -5.32
CA PRO A 207 2.30 -11.17 -6.52
C PRO A 207 2.27 -10.39 -7.84
N GLU A 208 1.82 -9.15 -7.85
CA GLU A 208 1.62 -8.41 -9.10
C GLU A 208 2.81 -7.51 -9.50
N ASN A 209 3.89 -7.48 -8.71
CA ASN A 209 4.93 -6.46 -8.82
C ASN A 209 6.28 -6.94 -9.37
N ALA A 210 6.29 -8.03 -10.11
CA ALA A 210 7.53 -8.63 -10.64
C ALA A 210 8.33 -7.76 -11.64
N ALA A 211 7.82 -6.61 -12.07
CA ALA A 211 8.35 -5.92 -13.24
C ALA A 211 9.59 -5.05 -13.00
N ALA A 212 9.95 -4.72 -11.75
CA ALA A 212 10.95 -3.69 -11.44
C ALA A 212 12.11 -4.20 -10.56
N TRP A 213 12.53 -5.45 -10.73
CA TRP A 213 13.50 -6.09 -9.84
C TRP A 213 14.94 -5.77 -10.19
N SER A 214 15.47 -4.72 -9.60
CA SER A 214 16.89 -4.63 -9.34
C SER A 214 17.22 -3.93 -8.00
N PRO A 215 16.44 -4.17 -6.92
CA PRO A 215 16.60 -3.41 -5.69
C PRO A 215 17.93 -3.67 -4.99
N LEU A 216 18.53 -4.84 -5.20
CA LEU A 216 19.85 -5.17 -4.65
C LEU A 216 21.01 -4.50 -5.40
N LEU A 217 20.77 -4.00 -6.63
CA LEU A 217 21.76 -3.30 -7.43
C LEU A 217 21.69 -1.77 -7.25
N ASP A 218 20.60 -1.26 -6.68
CA ASP A 218 20.43 0.14 -6.31
C ASP A 218 20.32 0.25 -4.78
N PRO A 219 21.41 0.60 -4.07
CA PRO A 219 21.42 0.68 -2.61
C PRO A 219 20.46 1.71 -2.01
N GLY A 220 19.91 2.59 -2.81
CA GLY A 220 18.92 3.56 -2.37
C GLY A 220 17.49 3.23 -2.85
N ALA A 221 17.25 2.05 -3.42
CA ALA A 221 15.93 1.67 -3.88
C ALA A 221 14.92 1.61 -2.73
N LEU A 222 13.69 2.05 -2.99
CA LEU A 222 12.58 1.87 -2.09
C LEU A 222 12.15 0.39 -2.13
N LEU A 223 12.71 -0.43 -1.24
CA LEU A 223 12.40 -1.84 -1.12
C LEU A 223 11.58 -2.07 0.14
N ILE A 224 10.32 -2.41 -0.07
CA ILE A 224 9.33 -2.63 0.98
C ILE A 224 8.83 -4.07 0.91
N GLU A 225 8.65 -4.70 2.05
CA GLU A 225 7.87 -5.92 2.18
C GLU A 225 6.44 -5.58 2.59
N ASN A 226 5.47 -6.13 1.90
CA ASN A 226 4.11 -6.20 2.38
C ASN A 226 3.97 -7.48 3.20
N THR A 227 4.04 -7.36 4.51
CA THR A 227 4.24 -8.48 5.43
C THR A 227 2.94 -9.21 5.72
N PHE A 228 2.85 -10.42 5.20
CA PHE A 228 1.84 -11.39 5.59
C PHE A 228 2.51 -12.47 6.45
N LEU A 229 2.16 -12.53 7.74
CA LEU A 229 2.78 -13.48 8.68
C LEU A 229 2.60 -14.95 8.24
N GLU A 230 1.55 -15.25 7.49
CA GLU A 230 1.34 -16.55 6.87
C GLU A 230 2.40 -16.94 5.84
N HIS A 231 3.12 -15.99 5.24
CA HIS A 231 4.23 -16.28 4.34
C HIS A 231 5.45 -16.89 5.06
N TYR A 232 5.52 -16.75 6.38
CA TYR A 232 6.60 -17.27 7.23
C TYR A 232 6.30 -18.64 7.85
N ALA A 233 5.09 -19.15 7.65
CA ALA A 233 4.69 -20.46 8.18
C ALA A 233 5.43 -21.60 7.44
N ALA A 234 5.44 -22.78 8.06
CA ALA A 234 6.03 -23.99 7.46
C ALA A 234 5.44 -24.27 6.06
N GLY A 235 6.27 -24.55 5.08
CA GLY A 235 5.91 -24.77 3.68
C GLY A 235 5.62 -23.49 2.89
N GLN A 236 5.86 -22.29 3.45
CA GLN A 236 5.62 -21.02 2.79
C GLN A 236 6.92 -20.38 2.29
N VAL A 237 6.79 -19.31 1.49
CA VAL A 237 7.90 -18.69 0.75
C VAL A 237 9.04 -18.20 1.67
N PHE A 238 8.71 -17.72 2.87
CA PHE A 238 9.68 -17.21 3.85
C PHE A 238 9.88 -18.15 5.04
N GLU A 239 9.55 -19.45 4.90
CA GLU A 239 9.78 -20.42 5.95
C GLU A 239 11.20 -20.36 6.50
N GLY A 240 11.33 -20.32 7.85
CA GLY A 240 12.62 -20.30 8.55
C GLY A 240 13.31 -18.95 8.59
N ILE A 241 12.76 -17.89 7.96
CA ILE A 241 13.19 -16.51 8.19
C ILE A 241 12.38 -15.93 9.36
N ASP A 242 13.06 -15.21 10.26
CA ASP A 242 12.36 -14.41 11.28
C ASP A 242 11.73 -13.18 10.60
N PRO A 243 10.40 -12.98 10.68
CA PRO A 243 9.76 -11.81 10.10
C PRO A 243 10.29 -10.49 10.67
N ASP A 244 10.80 -10.47 11.90
CA ASP A 244 11.26 -9.29 12.60
C ASP A 244 12.78 -9.05 12.47
N ASP A 245 13.50 -9.94 11.75
CA ASP A 245 14.92 -9.74 11.45
C ASP A 245 15.13 -8.58 10.48
N THR A 246 15.78 -7.54 10.97
CA THR A 246 16.11 -6.34 10.19
C THR A 246 17.49 -6.38 9.52
N SER A 247 18.20 -7.51 9.56
CA SER A 247 19.51 -7.65 8.96
C SER A 247 19.47 -7.53 7.43
N TYR A 248 20.61 -7.19 6.84
CA TYR A 248 20.75 -7.16 5.39
C TYR A 248 20.63 -8.57 4.80
N ASP A 249 21.17 -9.58 5.48
CA ASP A 249 21.14 -10.97 5.02
C ASP A 249 19.69 -11.49 4.96
N ALA A 250 18.87 -11.19 5.96
CA ALA A 250 17.44 -11.53 5.94
C ALA A 250 16.69 -10.82 4.79
N ALA A 251 17.03 -9.56 4.52
CA ALA A 251 16.46 -8.83 3.37
C ALA A 251 16.83 -9.49 2.03
N VAL A 252 18.10 -9.87 1.86
CA VAL A 252 18.57 -10.59 0.65
C VAL A 252 17.84 -11.92 0.50
N ASP A 253 17.72 -12.70 1.57
CA ASP A 253 17.05 -14.00 1.56
C ASP A 253 15.58 -13.86 1.14
N LYS A 254 14.87 -12.89 1.70
CA LYS A 254 13.48 -12.57 1.33
C LYS A 254 13.36 -12.23 -0.16
N VAL A 255 14.24 -11.37 -0.67
CA VAL A 255 14.25 -10.98 -2.09
C VAL A 255 14.50 -12.17 -3.01
N VAL A 256 15.50 -12.99 -2.70
CA VAL A 256 15.87 -14.17 -3.50
C VAL A 256 14.70 -15.16 -3.54
N ARG A 257 14.10 -15.48 -2.39
CA ARG A 257 12.98 -16.42 -2.31
C ARG A 257 11.72 -15.89 -3.01
N TRP A 258 11.40 -14.60 -2.79
CA TRP A 258 10.27 -13.99 -3.47
C TRP A 258 10.45 -13.97 -4.98
N ARG A 259 11.66 -13.67 -5.45
CA ARG A 259 11.99 -13.72 -6.88
C ARG A 259 11.86 -15.12 -7.46
N GLY A 260 12.34 -16.13 -6.75
CA GLY A 260 12.17 -17.55 -7.13
C GLY A 260 10.69 -17.91 -7.24
N TYR A 261 9.88 -17.50 -6.26
CA TYR A 261 8.43 -17.68 -6.28
C TYR A 261 7.78 -17.03 -7.51
N GLU A 262 8.09 -15.79 -7.81
CA GLU A 262 7.53 -15.08 -8.97
C GLU A 262 7.92 -15.73 -10.31
N LEU A 263 9.16 -16.19 -10.43
CA LEU A 263 9.62 -16.89 -11.61
C LEU A 263 8.88 -18.22 -11.80
N ALA A 264 8.67 -18.98 -10.74
CA ALA A 264 7.90 -20.23 -10.76
C ALA A 264 6.43 -19.96 -11.18
N VAL A 265 5.79 -18.95 -10.60
CA VAL A 265 4.43 -18.54 -11.02
C VAL A 265 4.39 -18.12 -12.49
N ALA A 266 5.40 -17.36 -12.94
CA ALA A 266 5.49 -16.93 -14.35
C ALA A 266 5.71 -18.10 -15.32
N ALA A 267 6.36 -19.19 -14.86
CA ALA A 267 6.54 -20.43 -15.60
C ALA A 267 5.27 -21.32 -15.62
N GLY A 268 4.23 -20.93 -14.88
CA GLY A 268 2.99 -21.70 -14.77
C GLY A 268 3.05 -22.78 -13.69
N GLU A 269 4.10 -22.80 -12.89
CA GLU A 269 4.18 -23.63 -11.70
C GLU A 269 3.22 -23.11 -10.65
N ARG A 270 2.66 -24.02 -9.85
CA ARG A 270 1.90 -23.65 -8.64
C ARG A 270 2.77 -23.95 -7.44
N PRO A 271 3.59 -23.00 -6.98
CA PRO A 271 4.27 -23.18 -5.71
C PRO A 271 3.20 -23.37 -4.63
N ALA A 272 3.30 -24.42 -3.84
CA ALA A 272 2.33 -24.72 -2.76
C ALA A 272 2.21 -23.59 -1.74
N ALA A 273 3.11 -22.65 -1.78
CA ALA A 273 3.46 -21.69 -0.75
C ALA A 273 2.51 -20.51 -0.55
N LEU A 274 1.57 -20.19 -1.40
CA LEU A 274 0.66 -19.05 -1.18
C LEU A 274 -0.81 -19.44 -1.33
N VAL A 275 -1.15 -20.69 -1.14
CA VAL A 275 -2.56 -21.10 -1.06
C VAL A 275 -3.07 -20.75 0.34
N PRO A 276 -3.99 -19.79 0.49
CA PRO A 276 -4.60 -19.51 1.78
C PRO A 276 -5.16 -20.82 2.34
N LYS A 277 -4.85 -21.10 3.60
CA LYS A 277 -5.41 -22.26 4.30
C LYS A 277 -6.93 -22.21 4.17
N PRO A 278 -7.58 -23.27 3.69
CA PRO A 278 -9.00 -23.23 3.46
C PRO A 278 -9.79 -22.91 4.74
N PRO A 279 -10.78 -22.00 4.69
CA PRO A 279 -11.74 -21.91 5.77
C PRO A 279 -12.46 -23.25 5.91
N ALA A 280 -12.60 -23.74 7.15
CA ALA A 280 -13.33 -24.96 7.44
C ALA A 280 -14.81 -24.73 7.09
N GLY A 281 -15.33 -25.43 6.07
CA GLY A 281 -16.75 -25.42 5.70
C GLY A 281 -17.05 -25.32 4.19
N ALA A 282 -18.25 -25.73 3.78
CA ALA A 282 -18.68 -25.84 2.37
C ALA A 282 -18.71 -24.51 1.62
N LEU A 283 -19.03 -23.38 2.28
CA LEU A 283 -18.97 -22.03 1.70
C LEU A 283 -17.54 -21.62 1.33
N GLY A 284 -16.54 -22.10 2.06
CA GLY A 284 -15.14 -21.89 1.71
C GLY A 284 -14.68 -22.67 0.48
N GLN A 285 -15.33 -23.80 0.13
CA GLN A 285 -14.97 -24.55 -1.08
C GLN A 285 -15.45 -23.85 -2.37
N ALA A 286 -16.63 -23.29 -2.37
CA ALA A 286 -17.16 -22.54 -3.50
C ALA A 286 -16.38 -21.24 -3.75
N ALA A 287 -16.04 -20.51 -2.68
CA ALA A 287 -15.19 -19.33 -2.76
C ALA A 287 -13.76 -19.66 -3.26
N ARG A 288 -13.23 -20.83 -2.92
CA ARG A 288 -11.92 -21.33 -3.39
C ARG A 288 -11.95 -21.71 -4.87
N GLN A 289 -12.98 -22.38 -5.32
CA GLN A 289 -13.12 -22.74 -6.74
C GLN A 289 -13.27 -21.49 -7.61
N ALA A 290 -14.04 -20.50 -7.15
CA ALA A 290 -14.16 -19.21 -7.80
C ALA A 290 -12.82 -18.46 -7.83
N LYS A 291 -12.08 -18.44 -6.69
CA LYS A 291 -10.77 -17.78 -6.58
C LYS A 291 -9.69 -18.50 -7.39
N ALA A 292 -9.68 -19.84 -7.44
CA ALA A 292 -8.75 -20.61 -8.27
C ALA A 292 -9.03 -20.41 -9.77
N ALA A 293 -10.28 -20.30 -10.18
CA ALA A 293 -10.65 -19.96 -11.55
C ALA A 293 -10.24 -18.53 -11.91
N THR A 294 -10.36 -17.60 -10.97
CA THR A 294 -9.99 -16.19 -11.14
C THR A 294 -8.47 -16.00 -11.18
N VAL A 295 -7.71 -16.73 -10.35
CA VAL A 295 -6.24 -16.73 -10.37
C VAL A 295 -5.71 -17.32 -11.69
N GLY A 296 -6.32 -18.39 -12.20
CA GLY A 296 -5.97 -18.92 -13.52
C GLY A 296 -6.23 -17.93 -14.67
N ALA A 297 -7.35 -17.21 -14.62
CA ALA A 297 -7.66 -16.14 -15.56
C ALA A 297 -6.76 -14.90 -15.37
N SER A 298 -6.39 -14.57 -14.13
CA SER A 298 -5.48 -13.48 -13.78
C SER A 298 -4.07 -13.71 -14.31
N VAL A 299 -3.54 -14.94 -14.24
CA VAL A 299 -2.18 -15.26 -14.78
C VAL A 299 -2.10 -15.02 -16.28
N THR A 300 -3.14 -15.36 -17.05
CA THR A 300 -3.17 -15.08 -18.49
C THR A 300 -3.27 -13.57 -18.76
N ARG A 301 -4.10 -12.85 -18.01
CA ARG A 301 -4.24 -11.38 -18.11
C ARG A 301 -3.01 -10.64 -17.58
N THR A 302 -2.32 -11.16 -16.57
CA THR A 302 -1.06 -10.59 -16.06
C THR A 302 0.03 -10.65 -17.13
N ARG A 303 0.06 -11.65 -17.99
CA ARG A 303 0.96 -11.71 -19.16
C ARG A 303 0.68 -10.59 -20.17
N GLU A 304 -0.57 -10.32 -20.47
CA GLU A 304 -0.99 -9.23 -21.37
C GLU A 304 -0.74 -7.86 -20.72
N ARG A 305 -1.01 -7.71 -19.42
CA ARG A 305 -0.68 -6.49 -18.64
C ARG A 305 0.83 -6.23 -18.56
N ARG A 306 1.66 -7.26 -18.38
CA ARG A 306 3.13 -7.13 -18.42
C ARG A 306 3.62 -6.59 -19.74
N ALA A 307 3.03 -7.00 -20.85
CA ALA A 307 3.32 -6.44 -22.16
C ALA A 307 2.90 -4.97 -22.25
N SER A 308 1.76 -4.61 -21.65
CA SER A 308 1.25 -3.23 -21.63
C SER A 308 2.09 -2.31 -20.74
N VAL A 309 2.44 -2.73 -19.52
CA VAL A 309 3.31 -1.97 -18.61
C VAL A 309 4.72 -1.81 -19.19
N ALA A 310 5.27 -2.87 -19.77
CA ALA A 310 6.58 -2.80 -20.44
C ALA A 310 6.54 -1.93 -21.70
N ALA A 311 5.42 -1.88 -22.42
CA ALA A 311 5.21 -0.98 -23.54
C ALA A 311 5.09 0.47 -23.08
N MET A 312 4.38 0.72 -21.98
CA MET A 312 4.22 2.04 -21.36
C MET A 312 5.56 2.58 -20.83
N LEU A 313 6.34 1.75 -20.14
CA LEU A 313 7.67 2.14 -19.65
C LEU A 313 8.64 2.44 -20.80
N ARG A 314 8.56 1.69 -21.92
CA ARG A 314 9.33 1.98 -23.13
C ARG A 314 8.87 3.26 -23.84
N ALA A 315 7.59 3.56 -23.84
CA ALA A 315 7.05 4.80 -24.39
C ALA A 315 7.46 6.02 -23.54
N TYR A 316 7.51 5.86 -22.23
CA TYR A 316 7.93 6.90 -21.28
C TYR A 316 9.43 7.18 -21.38
N ALA A 317 10.27 6.14 -21.52
CA ALA A 317 11.72 6.28 -21.70
C ALA A 317 12.15 6.89 -23.04
N ARG A 318 11.23 7.02 -24.02
CA ARG A 318 11.49 7.59 -25.36
C ARG A 318 10.96 9.01 -25.52
N ARG A 319 10.44 9.64 -24.48
CA ARG A 319 10.07 11.07 -24.54
C ARG A 319 11.32 11.92 -24.30
N PRO A 320 11.62 12.88 -25.19
CA PRO A 320 12.75 13.78 -25.07
C PRO A 320 12.66 14.68 -23.84
#